data_530a6ca67d42bd14887f3083763000b1
#
_entry.id   530a6ca67d42bd14887f3083763000b1
#
_cell.length_a   1.000
_cell.length_b   1.000
_cell.length_c   1.000
_cell.angle_alpha   90.00
_cell.angle_beta   90.00
_cell.angle_gamma   90.00
#
_symmetry.space_group_name_H-M   'P 1'
#
loop_
_entity.id
_entity.type
_entity.pdbx_description
1 polymer ?
#
loop_
_entity_poly.entity_id
_entity_poly.type
_entity_poly.pdbx_seq_one_letter_code
_entity_poly.pdbx_strand_id
1 'polypeptide(L)'
;MSDYEVRPATLRDAKAIAEVHAVAARAAYEGILPEDQLSALAPTTREAKWREAIEFSEPQVQVAEIGGEVVGFVGFDRSRDPKTPSTTGELWAIYVKPEHWGKGVGVALWDAARDGLEEEGCTTVTIWVPLRNERAMRFHELAGFKREMKTAKTTAIGSVKIEEIRLKRSV
;
A
#
# COMPACT_ATOMS: atom_id res chain seq x y z
N MET A 1 -21.81 -2.06 11.33
CA MET A 1 -21.38 -0.67 11.21
C MET A 1 -19.89 -0.59 11.46
N SER A 2 -19.14 -0.02 10.54
CA SER A 2 -17.68 0.10 10.71
C SER A 2 -17.37 1.31 11.60
N ASP A 3 -16.51 1.10 12.60
CA ASP A 3 -16.05 2.18 13.47
C ASP A 3 -14.88 2.98 12.84
N TYR A 4 -14.48 2.58 11.63
CA TYR A 4 -13.38 3.21 10.90
C TYR A 4 -13.89 4.29 9.97
N GLU A 5 -13.20 5.42 9.96
CA GLU A 5 -13.43 6.49 9.01
C GLU A 5 -12.25 6.56 8.04
N VAL A 6 -12.54 6.59 6.74
CA VAL A 6 -11.53 6.78 5.70
C VAL A 6 -11.67 8.20 5.17
N ARG A 7 -10.56 8.92 5.14
CA ARG A 7 -10.53 10.32 4.70
C ARG A 7 -9.21 10.65 4.02
N PRO A 8 -9.16 11.72 3.21
CA PRO A 8 -7.90 12.19 2.66
C PRO A 8 -6.89 12.52 3.77
N ALA A 9 -5.64 12.17 3.56
CA ALA A 9 -4.57 12.50 4.49
C ALA A 9 -4.27 14.00 4.47
N THR A 10 -3.87 14.53 5.62
CA THR A 10 -3.36 15.91 5.75
C THR A 10 -1.90 15.85 6.18
N LEU A 11 -1.18 16.97 6.09
CA LEU A 11 0.23 17.03 6.50
C LEU A 11 0.44 16.59 7.95
N ARG A 12 -0.58 16.78 8.80
CA ARG A 12 -0.56 16.34 10.20
C ARG A 12 -0.50 14.83 10.36
N ASP A 13 -0.90 14.09 9.33
CA ASP A 13 -0.94 12.62 9.37
C ASP A 13 0.40 11.98 8.98
N ALA A 14 1.35 12.74 8.45
CA ALA A 14 2.58 12.19 7.90
C ALA A 14 3.36 11.31 8.89
N LYS A 15 3.45 11.74 10.14
CA LYS A 15 4.14 10.98 11.19
C LYS A 15 3.41 9.66 11.48
N ALA A 16 2.10 9.72 11.64
CA ALA A 16 1.28 8.53 11.92
C ALA A 16 1.33 7.55 10.75
N ILE A 17 1.28 8.04 9.51
CA ILE A 17 1.41 7.22 8.31
C ILE A 17 2.77 6.49 8.30
N ALA A 18 3.85 7.22 8.61
CA ALA A 18 5.18 6.63 8.66
C ALA A 18 5.28 5.53 9.72
N GLU A 19 4.65 5.71 10.87
CA GLU A 19 4.60 4.72 11.95
C GLU A 19 3.81 3.47 11.52
N VAL A 20 2.65 3.66 10.90
CA VAL A 20 1.86 2.54 10.34
C VAL A 20 2.68 1.78 9.30
N HIS A 21 3.32 2.50 8.39
CA HIS A 21 4.15 1.90 7.35
C HIS A 21 5.27 1.04 7.95
N ALA A 22 6.00 1.58 8.93
CA ALA A 22 7.10 0.86 9.57
C ALA A 22 6.62 -0.43 10.27
N VAL A 23 5.56 -0.33 11.06
CA VAL A 23 5.02 -1.48 11.81
C VAL A 23 4.44 -2.53 10.87
N ALA A 24 3.64 -2.11 9.90
CA ALA A 24 2.99 -3.02 8.97
C ALA A 24 3.98 -3.65 7.99
N ALA A 25 4.97 -2.90 7.51
CA ALA A 25 6.00 -3.43 6.63
C ALA A 25 6.88 -4.45 7.38
N ARG A 26 7.23 -4.16 8.63
CA ARG A 26 7.96 -5.11 9.46
C ARG A 26 7.19 -6.43 9.58
N ALA A 27 5.89 -6.38 9.86
CA ALA A 27 5.05 -7.56 9.96
C ALA A 27 4.93 -8.28 8.60
N ALA A 28 4.82 -7.55 7.52
CA ALA A 28 4.71 -8.11 6.17
C ALA A 28 5.99 -8.83 5.71
N TYR A 29 7.15 -8.32 6.12
CA TYR A 29 8.45 -8.88 5.73
C TYR A 29 9.05 -9.82 6.78
N GLU A 30 8.37 -10.04 7.89
CA GLU A 30 8.79 -11.04 8.89
C GLU A 30 8.84 -12.42 8.25
N GLY A 31 9.98 -13.11 8.41
CA GLY A 31 10.22 -14.39 7.73
C GLY A 31 10.68 -14.26 6.28
N ILE A 32 10.68 -13.05 5.71
CA ILE A 32 11.15 -12.77 4.35
C ILE A 32 12.50 -12.04 4.42
N LEU A 33 12.63 -11.07 5.31
CA LEU A 33 13.86 -10.31 5.54
C LEU A 33 14.51 -10.70 6.87
N PRO A 34 15.86 -10.70 6.96
CA PRO A 34 16.55 -10.89 8.23
C PRO A 34 16.32 -9.70 9.17
N GLU A 35 16.53 -9.92 10.47
CA GLU A 35 16.23 -8.94 11.53
C GLU A 35 16.97 -7.59 11.32
N ASP A 36 18.22 -7.62 10.87
CA ASP A 36 18.96 -6.38 10.61
C ASP A 36 18.33 -5.54 9.49
N GLN A 37 17.74 -6.17 8.49
CA GLN A 37 17.02 -5.48 7.42
C GLN A 37 15.65 -4.98 7.90
N LEU A 38 14.97 -5.74 8.76
CA LEU A 38 13.70 -5.31 9.36
C LEU A 38 13.91 -4.07 10.24
N SER A 39 15.00 -4.04 11.00
CA SER A 39 15.34 -2.92 11.87
C SER A 39 15.64 -1.64 11.09
N ALA A 40 16.04 -1.75 9.83
CA ALA A 40 16.29 -0.60 8.96
C ALA A 40 15.00 0.06 8.45
N LEU A 41 13.83 -0.53 8.68
CA LEU A 41 12.53 0.03 8.29
C LEU A 41 12.07 1.07 9.34
N ALA A 42 12.86 2.13 9.51
CA ALA A 42 12.60 3.15 10.52
C ALA A 42 11.54 4.17 10.07
N PRO A 43 10.65 4.61 10.98
CA PRO A 43 9.61 5.58 10.64
C PRO A 43 10.14 6.94 10.17
N THR A 44 11.26 7.38 10.74
CA THR A 44 11.80 8.72 10.52
C THR A 44 12.13 9.04 9.07
N THR A 45 12.66 8.06 8.32
CA THR A 45 12.99 8.24 6.90
C THR A 45 11.76 8.30 6.01
N ARG A 46 10.65 7.74 6.47
CA ARG A 46 9.40 7.63 5.72
C ARG A 46 8.50 8.83 5.93
N GLU A 47 8.61 9.49 7.08
CA GLU A 47 7.79 10.66 7.39
C GLU A 47 7.96 11.77 6.36
N ALA A 48 9.21 12.09 6.01
CA ALA A 48 9.52 13.12 5.00
C ALA A 48 8.93 12.77 3.62
N LYS A 49 9.03 11.50 3.22
CA LYS A 49 8.47 11.03 1.95
C LYS A 49 6.95 11.13 1.92
N TRP A 50 6.28 10.71 2.98
CA TRP A 50 4.82 10.78 3.03
C TRP A 50 4.33 12.22 3.16
N ARG A 51 5.07 13.08 3.84
CA ARG A 51 4.77 14.51 3.90
C ARG A 51 4.81 15.13 2.51
N GLU A 52 5.84 14.82 1.73
CA GLU A 52 5.99 15.28 0.34
C GLU A 52 4.85 14.75 -0.54
N ALA A 53 4.52 13.47 -0.42
CA ALA A 53 3.42 12.86 -1.17
C ALA A 53 2.09 13.58 -0.90
N ILE A 54 1.79 13.87 0.36
CA ILE A 54 0.57 14.57 0.75
C ILE A 54 0.57 16.00 0.22
N GLU A 55 1.70 16.69 0.34
CA GLU A 55 1.83 18.09 -0.11
C GLU A 55 1.56 18.24 -1.62
N PHE A 56 2.10 17.33 -2.42
CA PHE A 56 1.97 17.38 -3.89
C PHE A 56 0.88 16.46 -4.45
N SER A 57 0.20 15.70 -3.61
CA SER A 57 -0.78 14.68 -4.02
C SER A 57 -0.21 13.68 -5.05
N GLU A 58 1.04 13.30 -4.86
CA GLU A 58 1.77 12.34 -5.71
C GLU A 58 2.60 11.35 -4.85
N PRO A 59 2.04 10.19 -4.51
CA PRO A 59 0.68 9.71 -4.77
C PRO A 59 -0.36 10.39 -3.89
N GLN A 60 -1.63 10.23 -4.27
CA GLN A 60 -2.74 10.59 -3.40
C GLN A 60 -2.75 9.63 -2.21
N VAL A 61 -3.10 10.14 -1.02
CA VAL A 61 -3.09 9.34 0.21
C VAL A 61 -4.41 9.49 0.95
N GLN A 62 -4.97 8.35 1.34
CA GLN A 62 -6.13 8.29 2.23
C GLN A 62 -5.72 7.54 3.50
N VAL A 63 -6.27 7.94 4.62
CA VAL A 63 -6.02 7.28 5.91
C VAL A 63 -7.30 6.67 6.45
N ALA A 64 -7.16 5.59 7.19
CA ALA A 64 -8.23 5.04 8.00
C ALA A 64 -7.94 5.36 9.46
N GLU A 65 -8.91 5.95 10.15
CA GLU A 65 -8.78 6.26 11.56
C GLU A 65 -9.91 5.69 12.40
N ILE A 66 -9.61 5.42 13.65
CA ILE A 66 -10.59 5.03 14.66
C ILE A 66 -10.27 5.78 15.94
N GLY A 67 -11.28 6.46 16.52
CA GLY A 67 -11.08 7.21 17.75
C GLY A 67 -9.98 8.28 17.66
N GLY A 68 -9.76 8.85 16.49
CA GLY A 68 -8.71 9.83 16.24
C GLY A 68 -7.33 9.26 15.97
N GLU A 69 -7.18 7.92 15.98
CA GLU A 69 -5.91 7.25 15.71
C GLU A 69 -5.88 6.73 14.26
N VAL A 70 -4.82 7.06 13.52
CA VAL A 70 -4.59 6.50 12.19
C VAL A 70 -4.11 5.07 12.33
N VAL A 71 -4.85 4.12 11.77
CA VAL A 71 -4.56 2.68 11.86
C VAL A 71 -4.20 2.04 10.53
N GLY A 72 -4.39 2.77 9.44
CA GLY A 72 -4.06 2.30 8.11
C GLY A 72 -4.00 3.44 7.12
N PHE A 73 -3.42 3.18 5.96
CA PHE A 73 -3.39 4.15 4.87
C PHE A 73 -3.23 3.46 3.52
N VAL A 74 -3.54 4.19 2.46
CA VAL A 74 -3.32 3.79 1.08
C VAL A 74 -2.76 4.95 0.29
N GLY A 75 -1.72 4.69 -0.48
CA GLY A 75 -1.19 5.63 -1.47
C GLY A 75 -1.48 5.09 -2.86
N PHE A 76 -2.00 5.91 -3.75
CA PHE A 76 -2.39 5.48 -5.08
C PHE A 76 -2.23 6.62 -6.08
N ASP A 77 -1.87 6.25 -7.30
CA ASP A 77 -1.72 7.18 -8.41
C ASP A 77 -1.65 6.37 -9.71
N ARG A 78 -1.32 7.02 -10.80
CA ARG A 78 -1.07 6.33 -12.06
C ARG A 78 0.10 5.37 -11.91
N SER A 79 0.10 4.32 -12.72
CA SER A 79 1.15 3.31 -12.69
C SER A 79 2.53 3.93 -12.93
N ARG A 80 3.49 3.52 -12.11
CA ARG A 80 4.91 3.87 -12.29
C ARG A 80 5.63 2.93 -13.24
N ASP A 81 4.97 1.84 -13.65
CA ASP A 81 5.58 0.86 -14.55
C ASP A 81 5.73 1.43 -15.96
N PRO A 82 6.87 1.18 -16.61
CA PRO A 82 7.09 1.68 -17.96
C PRO A 82 6.10 1.08 -18.95
N LYS A 83 5.76 1.85 -19.99
CA LYS A 83 4.89 1.42 -21.09
C LYS A 83 3.45 1.09 -20.68
N THR A 84 2.99 1.55 -19.52
CA THR A 84 1.57 1.45 -19.15
C THR A 84 0.81 2.67 -19.64
N PRO A 85 -0.44 2.49 -20.11
CA PRO A 85 -1.24 3.63 -20.51
C PRO A 85 -1.66 4.49 -19.31
N SER A 86 -2.03 5.74 -19.57
CA SER A 86 -2.47 6.67 -18.52
C SER A 86 -3.75 6.23 -17.82
N THR A 87 -4.45 5.24 -18.36
CA THR A 87 -5.64 4.64 -17.77
C THR A 87 -5.32 3.50 -16.78
N THR A 88 -4.05 3.21 -16.55
CA THR A 88 -3.61 2.24 -15.58
C THR A 88 -3.18 2.94 -14.30
N GLY A 89 -3.88 2.64 -13.20
CA GLY A 89 -3.53 3.09 -11.87
C GLY A 89 -2.71 2.04 -11.13
N GLU A 90 -2.17 2.44 -10.01
CA GLU A 90 -1.38 1.57 -9.14
C GLU A 90 -1.64 1.91 -7.68
N LEU A 91 -1.76 0.89 -6.85
CA LEU A 91 -1.65 1.05 -5.41
C LEU A 91 -0.15 1.08 -5.10
N TRP A 92 0.36 2.26 -4.75
CA TRP A 92 1.77 2.45 -4.42
C TRP A 92 2.10 1.86 -3.05
N ALA A 93 1.15 1.92 -2.13
CA ALA A 93 1.25 1.33 -0.81
C ALA A 93 -0.16 1.14 -0.23
N ILE A 94 -0.37 0.05 0.49
CA ILE A 94 -1.56 -0.15 1.32
C ILE A 94 -1.13 -0.94 2.55
N TYR A 95 -1.29 -0.33 3.73
CA TYR A 95 -0.85 -0.93 4.98
C TYR A 95 -1.86 -0.66 6.08
N VAL A 96 -2.04 -1.65 6.94
CA VAL A 96 -2.89 -1.58 8.12
C VAL A 96 -2.10 -2.14 9.30
N LYS A 97 -2.18 -1.49 10.45
CA LYS A 97 -1.54 -2.00 11.68
C LYS A 97 -2.03 -3.44 11.95
N PRO A 98 -1.11 -4.36 12.31
CA PRO A 98 -1.47 -5.78 12.49
C PRO A 98 -2.65 -6.03 13.44
N GLU A 99 -2.78 -5.27 14.52
CA GLU A 99 -3.90 -5.42 15.47
C GLU A 99 -5.26 -5.07 14.89
N HIS A 100 -5.29 -4.43 13.71
CA HIS A 100 -6.53 -4.09 13.00
C HIS A 100 -6.77 -4.95 11.76
N TRP A 101 -5.97 -5.99 11.56
CA TRP A 101 -6.17 -6.91 10.45
C TRP A 101 -7.47 -7.71 10.61
N GLY A 102 -8.08 -8.08 9.48
CA GLY A 102 -9.29 -8.90 9.48
C GLY A 102 -10.56 -8.16 9.91
N LYS A 103 -10.52 -6.82 9.99
CA LYS A 103 -11.64 -6.00 10.46
C LYS A 103 -12.24 -5.10 9.38
N GLY A 104 -11.85 -5.30 8.12
CA GLY A 104 -12.39 -4.54 6.98
C GLY A 104 -11.69 -3.21 6.69
N VAL A 105 -10.64 -2.86 7.42
CA VAL A 105 -9.90 -1.60 7.20
C VAL A 105 -9.26 -1.57 5.82
N GLY A 106 -8.59 -2.65 5.43
CA GLY A 106 -7.95 -2.77 4.12
C GLY A 106 -8.94 -2.65 2.98
N VAL A 107 -10.13 -3.25 3.13
CA VAL A 107 -11.20 -3.16 2.13
C VAL A 107 -11.69 -1.72 1.98
N ALA A 108 -11.89 -1.02 3.09
CA ALA A 108 -12.32 0.38 3.07
C ALA A 108 -11.27 1.29 2.40
N LEU A 109 -9.99 1.04 2.66
CA LEU A 109 -8.90 1.76 2.01
C LEU A 109 -8.84 1.47 0.52
N TRP A 110 -9.00 0.22 0.13
CA TRP A 110 -9.06 -0.17 -1.28
C TRP A 110 -10.23 0.51 -1.98
N ASP A 111 -11.41 0.51 -1.39
CA ASP A 111 -12.59 1.16 -1.97
C ASP A 111 -12.34 2.65 -2.21
N ALA A 112 -11.72 3.34 -1.26
CA ALA A 112 -11.37 4.75 -1.40
C ALA A 112 -10.37 5.00 -2.53
N ALA A 113 -9.33 4.17 -2.63
CA ALA A 113 -8.34 4.25 -3.70
C ALA A 113 -8.97 3.98 -5.08
N ARG A 114 -9.83 2.97 -5.14
CA ARG A 114 -10.55 2.63 -6.36
C ARG A 114 -11.38 3.81 -6.85
N ASP A 115 -12.15 4.43 -5.97
CA ASP A 115 -12.97 5.59 -6.31
C ASP A 115 -12.10 6.74 -6.84
N GLY A 116 -10.99 7.03 -6.18
CA GLY A 116 -10.07 8.08 -6.60
C GLY A 116 -9.43 7.81 -7.96
N LEU A 117 -9.06 6.56 -8.21
CA LEU A 117 -8.48 6.17 -9.50
C LEU A 117 -9.51 6.19 -10.63
N GLU A 118 -10.73 5.77 -10.36
CA GLU A 118 -11.82 5.87 -11.34
C GLU A 118 -12.12 7.32 -11.71
N GLU A 119 -12.10 8.24 -10.74
CA GLU A 119 -12.25 9.67 -10.99
C GLU A 119 -11.15 10.23 -11.89
N GLU A 120 -9.93 9.69 -11.80
CA GLU A 120 -8.79 10.05 -12.64
C GLU A 120 -8.84 9.39 -14.03
N GLY A 121 -9.87 8.61 -14.32
CA GLY A 121 -10.05 7.93 -15.60
C GLY A 121 -9.34 6.59 -15.71
N CYS A 122 -8.89 6.02 -14.60
CA CYS A 122 -8.27 4.70 -14.65
C CYS A 122 -9.32 3.60 -14.84
N THR A 123 -8.99 2.64 -15.68
CA THR A 123 -9.83 1.47 -15.97
C THR A 123 -9.20 0.16 -15.48
N THR A 124 -7.96 0.23 -15.05
CA THR A 124 -7.18 -0.90 -14.54
C THR A 124 -6.35 -0.42 -13.37
N VAL A 125 -6.22 -1.26 -12.35
CA VAL A 125 -5.37 -0.99 -11.18
C VAL A 125 -4.41 -2.16 -10.97
N THR A 126 -3.15 -1.83 -10.70
CA THR A 126 -2.10 -2.81 -10.43
C THR A 126 -1.52 -2.62 -9.03
N ILE A 127 -0.89 -3.68 -8.52
CA ILE A 127 -0.10 -3.63 -7.30
C ILE A 127 1.02 -4.66 -7.38
N TRP A 128 2.20 -4.30 -6.87
CA TRP A 128 3.33 -5.22 -6.73
C TRP A 128 3.32 -5.84 -5.34
N VAL A 129 3.42 -7.16 -5.28
CA VAL A 129 3.36 -7.91 -4.01
C VAL A 129 4.51 -8.92 -3.97
N PRO A 130 5.26 -9.00 -2.86
CA PRO A 130 6.23 -10.07 -2.67
C PRO A 130 5.54 -11.44 -2.75
N LEU A 131 6.10 -12.37 -3.52
CA LEU A 131 5.51 -13.70 -3.70
C LEU A 131 5.34 -14.45 -2.38
N ARG A 132 6.23 -14.22 -1.40
CA ARG A 132 6.17 -14.88 -0.10
C ARG A 132 5.20 -14.21 0.89
N ASN A 133 4.66 -13.06 0.55
CA ASN A 133 3.67 -12.39 1.38
C ASN A 133 2.26 -12.95 1.08
N GLU A 134 2.00 -14.15 1.59
CA GLU A 134 0.75 -14.87 1.36
C GLU A 134 -0.48 -14.09 1.82
N ARG A 135 -0.35 -13.36 2.90
CA ARG A 135 -1.44 -12.58 3.46
C ARG A 135 -1.87 -11.44 2.55
N ALA A 136 -0.92 -10.65 2.05
CA ALA A 136 -1.20 -9.58 1.09
C ALA A 136 -1.73 -10.16 -0.22
N MET A 137 -1.13 -11.25 -0.69
CA MET A 137 -1.56 -11.94 -1.90
C MET A 137 -3.03 -12.34 -1.79
N ARG A 138 -3.40 -12.97 -0.68
CA ARG A 138 -4.79 -13.39 -0.42
C ARG A 138 -5.74 -12.22 -0.37
N PHE A 139 -5.35 -11.15 0.32
CA PHE A 139 -6.15 -9.93 0.41
C PHE A 139 -6.49 -9.38 -0.97
N HIS A 140 -5.48 -9.22 -1.82
CA HIS A 140 -5.68 -8.66 -3.16
C HIS A 140 -6.46 -9.62 -4.07
N GLU A 141 -6.22 -10.91 -3.99
CA GLU A 141 -6.99 -11.88 -4.77
C GLU A 141 -8.46 -11.90 -4.37
N LEU A 142 -8.76 -11.80 -3.08
CA LEU A 142 -10.15 -11.67 -2.60
C LEU A 142 -10.80 -10.36 -3.05
N ALA A 143 -10.02 -9.31 -3.23
CA ALA A 143 -10.49 -8.04 -3.77
C ALA A 143 -10.65 -8.05 -5.31
N GLY A 144 -10.40 -9.19 -5.95
CA GLY A 144 -10.61 -9.37 -7.39
C GLY A 144 -9.37 -9.17 -8.24
N PHE A 145 -8.20 -8.97 -7.65
CA PHE A 145 -6.94 -8.88 -8.40
C PHE A 145 -6.50 -10.27 -8.87
N LYS A 146 -5.88 -10.32 -10.03
CA LYS A 146 -5.32 -11.54 -10.60
C LYS A 146 -3.82 -11.39 -10.83
N ARG A 147 -3.06 -12.46 -10.59
CA ARG A 147 -1.62 -12.46 -10.81
C ARG A 147 -1.29 -12.38 -12.29
N GLU A 148 -0.35 -11.54 -12.63
CA GLU A 148 0.24 -11.48 -13.96
C GLU A 148 1.57 -12.24 -13.92
N MET A 149 1.53 -13.55 -14.17
CA MET A 149 2.68 -14.45 -13.99
C MET A 149 3.94 -14.01 -14.75
N LYS A 150 3.77 -13.38 -15.89
CA LYS A 150 4.91 -12.93 -16.73
C LYS A 150 5.63 -11.70 -16.15
N THR A 151 5.10 -11.09 -15.10
CA THR A 151 5.67 -9.88 -14.50
C THR A 151 6.65 -10.20 -13.37
N ALA A 152 6.76 -11.46 -12.95
CA ALA A 152 7.62 -11.85 -11.84
C ALA A 152 9.03 -11.26 -12.01
N LYS A 153 9.52 -10.59 -11.00
CA LYS A 153 10.85 -9.97 -11.00
C LYS A 153 11.51 -10.11 -9.64
N THR A 154 12.82 -9.96 -9.64
CA THR A 154 13.63 -9.93 -8.41
C THR A 154 13.98 -8.50 -8.10
N THR A 155 13.68 -8.06 -6.88
CA THR A 155 13.98 -6.73 -6.38
C THR A 155 14.92 -6.85 -5.18
N ALA A 156 15.95 -6.00 -5.12
CA ALA A 156 16.86 -5.98 -3.98
C ALA A 156 16.32 -5.04 -2.89
N ILE A 157 16.26 -5.56 -1.65
CA ILE A 157 16.00 -4.75 -0.46
C ILE A 157 17.23 -4.91 0.41
N GLY A 158 18.08 -3.87 0.44
CA GLY A 158 19.41 -3.98 1.06
C GLY A 158 20.25 -5.06 0.38
N SER A 159 20.75 -6.02 1.15
CA SER A 159 21.53 -7.16 0.66
C SER A 159 20.69 -8.36 0.27
N VAL A 160 19.37 -8.29 0.44
CA VAL A 160 18.45 -9.40 0.20
C VAL A 160 17.68 -9.22 -1.10
N LYS A 161 17.57 -10.30 -1.87
CA LYS A 161 16.78 -10.33 -3.11
C LYS A 161 15.39 -10.89 -2.80
N ILE A 162 14.37 -10.18 -3.25
CA ILE A 162 12.97 -10.55 -3.05
C ILE A 162 12.31 -10.71 -4.41
N GLU A 163 11.57 -11.80 -4.57
CA GLU A 163 10.74 -12.00 -5.76
C GLU A 163 9.39 -11.32 -5.55
N GLU A 164 8.99 -10.52 -6.52
CA GLU A 164 7.70 -9.83 -6.56
C GLU A 164 6.95 -10.18 -7.82
N ILE A 165 5.63 -10.08 -7.73
CA ILE A 165 4.75 -10.24 -8.87
C ILE A 165 3.73 -9.11 -8.89
N ARG A 166 3.32 -8.71 -10.08
CA ARG A 166 2.27 -7.72 -10.24
C ARG A 166 0.90 -8.40 -10.29
N LEU A 167 -0.05 -7.84 -9.57
CA LEU A 167 -1.45 -8.22 -9.65
C LEU A 167 -2.22 -7.10 -10.34
N LYS A 168 -3.30 -7.45 -11.00
CA LYS A 168 -4.09 -6.53 -11.83
C LYS A 168 -5.57 -6.77 -11.65
N ARG A 169 -6.32 -5.69 -11.64
CA ARG A 169 -7.78 -5.72 -11.64
C ARG A 169 -8.35 -4.64 -12.56
N SER A 170 -9.39 -5.00 -13.30
CA SER A 170 -10.22 -4.02 -14.02
C SER A 170 -11.15 -3.31 -13.05
N VAL A 171 -11.36 -2.04 -13.25
CA VAL A 171 -12.25 -1.22 -12.43
C VAL A 171 -13.25 -0.42 -13.26
#